data_940fbe617d45f76cba807a4dd774d623
#
_entry.id   940fbe617d45f76cba807a4dd774d623
#
_cell.length_a   1.000
_cell.length_b   1.000
_cell.length_c   1.000
_cell.angle_alpha   90.00
_cell.angle_beta   90.00
_cell.angle_gamma   90.00
#
_symmetry.space_group_name_H-M   'P 1'
#
loop_
_entity.id
_entity.type
_entity.pdbx_description
1 polymer ?
#
loop_
_entity_poly.entity_id
_entity_poly.type
_entity_poly.pdbx_seq_one_letter_code
_entity_poly.pdbx_strand_id
1 'polypeptide(L)'
;MDVFSRAIRGWHLGRTLDQSLTLTALQRALAHGQTPRIHHSDQGVQYAAAAYVATLKQADVAISMAEVGQAWQNGYAERLMRTIKEEEVDLSHYLSYADAYSQLGHFLDEVYMHKRIHSALGYLTPVEFEAHWLSLQPLPDTVIQ
;
A
#
# COMPACT_ATOMS: atom_id res chain seq x y z
N MET A 1 -0.15 1.30 0.96
CA MET A 1 -0.12 2.17 -0.24
C MET A 1 0.76 3.37 0.04
N ASP A 2 1.58 3.74 -0.91
CA ASP A 2 2.31 5.01 -0.91
C ASP A 2 1.35 6.16 -1.27
N VAL A 3 1.28 7.20 -0.43
CA VAL A 3 0.35 8.32 -0.65
C VAL A 3 0.81 9.23 -1.79
N PHE A 4 2.12 9.32 -2.04
CA PHE A 4 2.68 10.16 -3.10
C PHE A 4 2.43 9.57 -4.50
N SER A 5 2.84 8.32 -4.71
CA SER A 5 2.74 7.65 -6.01
C SER A 5 1.48 6.81 -6.19
N ARG A 6 0.67 6.63 -5.15
CA ARG A 6 -0.46 5.70 -5.10
C ARG A 6 -0.06 4.23 -5.23
N ALA A 7 1.22 3.91 -5.29
CA ALA A 7 1.71 2.56 -5.47
C ALA A 7 1.35 1.65 -4.28
N ILE A 8 0.93 0.43 -4.58
CA ILE A 8 0.71 -0.60 -3.57
C ILE A 8 2.03 -1.25 -3.24
N ARG A 9 2.52 -1.05 -2.01
CA ARG A 9 3.82 -1.57 -1.56
C ARG A 9 3.73 -2.99 -1.00
N GLY A 10 2.57 -3.38 -0.53
CA GLY A 10 2.33 -4.72 -0.01
C GLY A 10 0.86 -4.91 0.32
N TRP A 11 0.42 -6.13 0.11
CA TRP A 11 -0.94 -6.56 0.39
C TRP A 11 -0.97 -7.99 0.90
N HIS A 12 -2.04 -8.35 1.57
CA HIS A 12 -2.31 -9.72 1.98
C HIS A 12 -3.82 -9.94 2.10
N LEU A 13 -4.28 -11.09 1.63
CA LEU A 13 -5.63 -11.57 1.85
C LEU A 13 -5.59 -12.66 2.92
N GLY A 14 -6.29 -12.47 4.02
CA GLY A 14 -6.40 -13.44 5.11
C GLY A 14 -7.80 -14.03 5.20
N ARG A 15 -7.92 -15.18 5.87
CA ARG A 15 -9.21 -15.81 6.18
C ARG A 15 -9.82 -15.28 7.49
N THR A 16 -9.02 -14.65 8.31
CA THR A 16 -9.35 -14.10 9.62
C THR A 16 -8.89 -12.66 9.73
N LEU A 17 -9.54 -11.90 10.62
CA LEU A 17 -9.16 -10.51 10.92
C LEU A 17 -8.17 -10.41 12.09
N ASP A 18 -7.27 -11.37 12.21
CA ASP A 18 -6.24 -11.34 13.23
C ASP A 18 -5.07 -10.40 12.86
N GLN A 19 -4.17 -10.17 13.80
CA GLN A 19 -3.04 -9.25 13.58
C GLN A 19 -2.06 -9.73 12.49
N SER A 20 -2.05 -11.00 12.11
CA SER A 20 -1.19 -11.52 11.03
C SER A 20 -1.59 -10.95 9.67
N LEU A 21 -2.87 -10.57 9.50
CA LEU A 21 -3.38 -9.98 8.27
C LEU A 21 -2.60 -8.71 7.89
N THR A 22 -2.54 -7.75 8.80
CA THR A 22 -1.85 -6.46 8.56
C THR A 22 -0.34 -6.60 8.66
N LEU A 23 0.16 -7.43 9.59
CA LEU A 23 1.60 -7.64 9.76
C LEU A 23 2.24 -8.26 8.51
N THR A 24 1.59 -9.26 7.89
CA THR A 24 2.10 -9.87 6.65
C THR A 24 2.14 -8.85 5.50
N ALA A 25 1.12 -8.02 5.36
CA ALA A 25 1.10 -6.95 4.35
C ALA A 25 2.23 -5.92 4.59
N LEU A 26 2.48 -5.54 5.86
CA LEU A 26 3.58 -4.64 6.23
C LEU A 26 4.96 -5.26 5.91
N GLN A 27 5.18 -6.51 6.30
CA GLN A 27 6.44 -7.20 6.04
C GLN A 27 6.74 -7.29 4.54
N ARG A 28 5.75 -7.59 3.72
CA ARG A 28 5.87 -7.57 2.26
C ARG A 28 6.21 -6.17 1.73
N ALA A 29 5.54 -5.14 2.23
CA ALA A 29 5.82 -3.76 1.83
C ALA A 29 7.27 -3.35 2.13
N LEU A 30 7.79 -3.72 3.31
CA LEU A 30 9.18 -3.40 3.70
C LEU A 30 10.23 -4.23 2.96
N ALA A 31 9.88 -5.45 2.50
CA ALA A 31 10.79 -6.31 1.74
C ALA A 31 11.16 -5.76 0.36
N HIS A 32 10.38 -4.82 -0.19
CA HIS A 32 10.67 -4.17 -1.48
C HIS A 32 11.77 -3.08 -1.42
N GLY A 33 12.41 -2.89 -0.27
CA GLY A 33 13.59 -2.03 -0.12
C GLY A 33 13.32 -0.53 -0.08
N GLN A 34 12.07 -0.10 -0.21
CA GLN A 34 11.67 1.31 -0.05
C GLN A 34 10.94 1.48 1.28
N THR A 35 11.69 1.90 2.30
CA THR A 35 11.13 2.15 3.62
C THR A 35 10.48 3.53 3.68
N PRO A 36 9.20 3.66 4.07
CA PRO A 36 8.56 4.96 4.21
C PRO A 36 9.14 5.72 5.40
N ARG A 37 9.14 7.04 5.34
CA ARG A 37 9.49 7.87 6.50
C ARG A 37 8.44 7.83 7.59
N ILE A 38 7.17 7.76 7.20
CA ILE A 38 6.01 7.76 8.09
C ILE A 38 5.04 6.67 7.61
N HIS A 39 4.60 5.83 8.54
CA HIS A 39 3.47 4.92 8.34
C HIS A 39 2.24 5.49 9.06
N HIS A 40 1.17 5.75 8.31
CA HIS A 40 -0.09 6.25 8.84
C HIS A 40 -1.17 5.16 8.77
N SER A 41 -1.95 5.02 9.84
CA SER A 41 -3.09 4.10 9.91
C SER A 41 -4.26 4.71 10.68
N ASP A 42 -5.40 4.04 10.69
CA ASP A 42 -6.44 4.28 11.68
C ASP A 42 -6.03 3.68 13.04
N GLN A 43 -6.94 3.76 14.03
CA GLN A 43 -6.73 3.20 15.36
C GLN A 43 -7.16 1.72 15.47
N GLY A 44 -7.18 0.96 14.37
CA GLY A 44 -7.45 -0.47 14.40
C GLY A 44 -6.48 -1.21 15.32
N VAL A 45 -7.01 -2.12 16.14
CA VAL A 45 -6.21 -2.87 17.13
C VAL A 45 -5.03 -3.63 16.52
N GLN A 46 -5.13 -3.99 15.26
CA GLN A 46 -4.06 -4.67 14.52
C GLN A 46 -2.82 -3.78 14.35
N TYR A 47 -3.01 -2.47 14.17
CA TYR A 47 -1.92 -1.50 13.99
C TYR A 47 -1.27 -1.10 15.32
N ALA A 48 -1.99 -1.26 16.44
CA ALA A 48 -1.47 -1.08 17.78
C ALA A 48 -0.78 -2.34 18.35
N ALA A 49 -0.83 -3.46 17.64
CA ALA A 49 -0.23 -4.72 18.08
C ALA A 49 1.30 -4.60 18.24
N ALA A 50 1.84 -5.17 19.33
CA ALA A 50 3.25 -5.04 19.67
C ALA A 50 4.19 -5.47 18.53
N ALA A 51 3.87 -6.57 17.84
CA ALA A 51 4.66 -7.06 16.70
C ALA A 51 4.64 -6.08 15.52
N TYR A 52 3.49 -5.45 15.23
CA TYR A 52 3.36 -4.46 14.18
C TYR A 52 4.19 -3.21 14.45
N VAL A 53 4.06 -2.68 15.67
CA VAL A 53 4.85 -1.51 16.14
C VAL A 53 6.35 -1.82 16.17
N ALA A 54 6.74 -3.01 16.65
CA ALA A 54 8.14 -3.43 16.67
C ALA A 54 8.74 -3.49 15.25
N THR A 55 7.99 -4.03 14.27
CA THR A 55 8.43 -4.11 12.87
C THR A 55 8.69 -2.72 12.29
N LEU A 56 7.79 -1.75 12.51
CA LEU A 56 7.98 -0.37 12.06
C LEU A 56 9.18 0.31 12.72
N LYS A 57 9.34 0.15 14.03
CA LYS A 57 10.48 0.70 14.77
C LYS A 57 11.82 0.11 14.32
N GLN A 58 11.89 -1.20 14.06
CA GLN A 58 13.10 -1.84 13.52
C GLN A 58 13.48 -1.33 12.14
N ALA A 59 12.49 -0.91 11.35
CA ALA A 59 12.69 -0.30 10.04
C ALA A 59 12.90 1.23 10.09
N ASP A 60 13.03 1.83 11.29
CA ASP A 60 13.17 3.29 11.51
C ASP A 60 12.01 4.11 10.89
N VAL A 61 10.80 3.58 10.95
CA VAL A 61 9.59 4.21 10.42
C VAL A 61 8.84 4.93 11.53
N ALA A 62 8.56 6.23 11.35
CA ALA A 62 7.71 6.98 12.27
C ALA A 62 6.25 6.51 12.16
N ILE A 63 5.59 6.34 13.31
CA ILE A 63 4.21 5.88 13.38
C ILE A 63 3.29 7.07 13.57
N SER A 64 2.27 7.17 12.73
CA SER A 64 1.18 8.13 12.80
C SER A 64 -0.16 7.40 12.80
N MET A 65 -1.12 7.87 13.59
CA MET A 65 -2.47 7.31 13.63
C MET A 65 -3.50 8.43 13.51
N ALA A 66 -4.59 8.16 12.80
CA ALA A 66 -5.74 9.04 12.76
C ALA A 66 -6.31 9.24 14.17
N GLU A 67 -6.79 10.43 14.49
CA GLU A 67 -7.45 10.73 15.75
C GLU A 67 -8.82 10.04 15.84
N VAL A 68 -9.27 9.76 17.05
CA VAL A 68 -10.59 9.18 17.28
C VAL A 68 -11.68 10.07 16.67
N GLY A 69 -12.53 9.47 15.84
CA GLY A 69 -13.63 10.18 15.17
C GLY A 69 -13.23 11.03 13.95
N GLN A 70 -11.94 11.03 13.57
CA GLN A 70 -11.43 11.78 12.42
C GLN A 70 -11.16 10.85 11.22
N ALA A 71 -12.20 10.17 10.74
CA ALA A 71 -12.09 9.20 9.63
C ALA A 71 -11.45 9.81 8.37
N TRP A 72 -11.67 11.10 8.09
CA TRP A 72 -11.08 11.81 6.95
C TRP A 72 -9.55 11.80 6.94
N GLN A 73 -8.91 11.65 8.10
CA GLN A 73 -7.45 11.52 8.19
C GLN A 73 -6.95 10.22 7.55
N ASN A 74 -7.80 9.19 7.41
CA ASN A 74 -7.49 7.93 6.73
C ASN A 74 -8.08 7.83 5.30
N GLY A 75 -8.48 8.95 4.72
CA GLY A 75 -9.21 9.01 3.46
C GLY A 75 -8.51 8.34 2.26
N TYR A 76 -7.18 8.27 2.26
CA TYR A 76 -6.43 7.56 1.21
C TYR A 76 -6.62 6.04 1.28
N ALA A 77 -6.60 5.47 2.49
CA ALA A 77 -6.84 4.04 2.68
C ALA A 77 -8.30 3.69 2.37
N GLU A 78 -9.25 4.51 2.83
CA GLU A 78 -10.68 4.34 2.52
C GLU A 78 -10.94 4.40 1.01
N ARG A 79 -10.31 5.35 0.30
CA ARG A 79 -10.43 5.45 -1.16
C ARG A 79 -9.86 4.23 -1.87
N LEU A 80 -8.70 3.73 -1.42
CA LEU A 80 -8.11 2.51 -1.97
C LEU A 80 -9.04 1.31 -1.78
N MET A 81 -9.56 1.11 -0.55
CA MET A 81 -10.48 0.01 -0.26
C MET A 81 -11.75 0.09 -1.09
N ARG A 82 -12.29 1.28 -1.29
CA ARG A 82 -13.44 1.50 -2.19
C ARG A 82 -13.08 1.13 -3.64
N THR A 83 -11.93 1.56 -4.14
CA THR A 83 -11.46 1.23 -5.49
C THR A 83 -11.34 -0.29 -5.68
N ILE A 84 -10.72 -1.01 -4.73
CA ILE A 84 -10.59 -2.47 -4.79
C ILE A 84 -11.98 -3.12 -4.80
N LYS A 85 -12.89 -2.63 -3.96
CA LYS A 85 -14.25 -3.16 -3.89
C LYS A 85 -15.02 -2.96 -5.19
N GLU A 86 -15.06 -1.73 -5.69
CA GLU A 86 -15.87 -1.34 -6.86
C GLU A 86 -15.29 -1.86 -8.19
N GLU A 87 -13.97 -1.92 -8.32
CA GLU A 87 -13.30 -2.23 -9.59
C GLU A 87 -12.86 -3.70 -9.70
N GLU A 88 -12.86 -4.46 -8.59
CA GLU A 88 -12.50 -5.88 -8.59
C GLU A 88 -13.53 -6.73 -7.86
N VAL A 89 -13.78 -6.50 -6.57
CA VAL A 89 -14.56 -7.44 -5.75
C VAL A 89 -16.02 -7.53 -6.19
N ASP A 90 -16.67 -6.39 -6.45
CA ASP A 90 -18.08 -6.34 -6.84
C ASP A 90 -18.30 -6.83 -8.29
N LEU A 91 -17.25 -6.91 -9.11
CA LEU A 91 -17.30 -7.35 -10.50
C LEU A 91 -16.87 -8.81 -10.68
N SER A 92 -16.24 -9.40 -9.68
CA SER A 92 -15.65 -10.73 -9.75
C SER A 92 -16.53 -11.78 -9.07
N HIS A 93 -16.39 -13.03 -9.53
CA HIS A 93 -17.01 -14.17 -8.91
C HIS A 93 -15.93 -15.19 -8.51
N TYR A 94 -15.60 -15.20 -7.21
CA TYR A 94 -14.54 -16.06 -6.69
C TYR A 94 -15.06 -17.47 -6.40
N LEU A 95 -14.43 -18.49 -6.97
CA LEU A 95 -14.79 -19.87 -6.76
C LEU A 95 -14.20 -20.48 -5.48
N SER A 96 -13.10 -19.91 -5.00
CA SER A 96 -12.40 -20.37 -3.80
C SER A 96 -11.52 -19.25 -3.23
N TYR A 97 -10.96 -19.47 -2.03
CA TYR A 97 -9.95 -18.57 -1.47
C TYR A 97 -8.70 -18.45 -2.36
N ALA A 98 -8.24 -19.54 -2.94
CA ALA A 98 -7.07 -19.52 -3.83
C ALA A 98 -7.36 -18.72 -5.10
N ASP A 99 -8.55 -18.85 -5.65
CA ASP A 99 -9.01 -18.08 -6.79
C ASP A 99 -9.12 -16.59 -6.46
N ALA A 100 -9.76 -16.23 -5.33
CA ALA A 100 -9.81 -14.84 -4.85
C ALA A 100 -8.41 -14.25 -4.64
N TYR A 101 -7.49 -15.03 -4.06
CA TYR A 101 -6.12 -14.60 -3.85
C TYR A 101 -5.40 -14.29 -5.16
N SER A 102 -5.59 -15.15 -6.18
CA SER A 102 -5.00 -14.99 -7.51
C SER A 102 -5.57 -13.78 -8.25
N GLN A 103 -6.91 -13.62 -8.27
CA GLN A 103 -7.57 -12.53 -8.98
C GLN A 103 -7.27 -11.17 -8.34
N LEU A 104 -7.36 -11.08 -6.99
CA LEU A 104 -6.96 -9.87 -6.26
C LEU A 104 -5.48 -9.53 -6.46
N GLY A 105 -4.60 -10.54 -6.46
CA GLY A 105 -3.18 -10.35 -6.75
C GLY A 105 -2.97 -9.77 -8.14
N HIS A 106 -3.59 -10.36 -9.16
CA HIS A 106 -3.52 -9.82 -10.52
C HIS A 106 -4.06 -8.38 -10.60
N PHE A 107 -5.19 -8.11 -9.94
CA PHE A 107 -5.73 -6.75 -9.92
C PHE A 107 -4.76 -5.75 -9.27
N LEU A 108 -4.22 -6.08 -8.09
CA LEU A 108 -3.37 -5.16 -7.33
C LEU A 108 -2.00 -4.96 -7.98
N ASP A 109 -1.37 -6.04 -8.45
CA ASP A 109 0.00 -6.00 -8.94
C ASP A 109 0.09 -5.61 -10.43
N GLU A 110 -0.91 -5.96 -11.25
CA GLU A 110 -0.89 -5.69 -12.68
C GLU A 110 -1.87 -4.58 -13.10
N VAL A 111 -3.14 -4.71 -12.74
CA VAL A 111 -4.15 -3.74 -13.22
C VAL A 111 -3.99 -2.40 -12.52
N TYR A 112 -3.97 -2.40 -11.19
CA TYR A 112 -3.87 -1.17 -10.41
C TYR A 112 -2.53 -0.46 -10.62
N MET A 113 -1.43 -1.18 -10.61
CA MET A 113 -0.08 -0.61 -10.72
C MET A 113 0.28 -0.16 -12.14
N HIS A 114 -0.15 -0.90 -13.18
CA HIS A 114 0.34 -0.71 -14.55
C HIS A 114 -0.72 -0.24 -15.56
N LYS A 115 -2.02 -0.33 -15.24
CA LYS A 115 -3.11 0.02 -16.18
C LYS A 115 -4.06 1.07 -15.65
N ARG A 116 -4.24 1.13 -14.32
CA ARG A 116 -5.14 2.10 -13.71
C ARG A 116 -4.51 3.48 -13.63
N ILE A 117 -5.07 4.43 -14.36
CA ILE A 117 -4.65 5.83 -14.31
C ILE A 117 -5.26 6.57 -13.11
N HIS A 118 -4.55 7.56 -12.60
CA HIS A 118 -4.99 8.40 -11.48
C HIS A 118 -4.95 9.87 -11.85
N SER A 119 -6.08 10.58 -11.75
CA SER A 119 -6.14 12.01 -12.06
C SER A 119 -5.18 12.83 -11.20
N ALA A 120 -5.00 12.45 -9.91
CA ALA A 120 -4.05 13.08 -8.99
C ALA A 120 -2.57 12.88 -9.38
N LEU A 121 -2.27 11.94 -10.28
CA LEU A 121 -0.94 11.69 -10.83
C LEU A 121 -0.79 12.22 -12.26
N GLY A 122 -1.64 13.15 -12.70
CA GLY A 122 -1.65 13.64 -14.07
C GLY A 122 -2.11 12.59 -15.07
N TYR A 123 -3.03 11.71 -14.67
CA TYR A 123 -3.53 10.58 -15.46
C TYR A 123 -2.48 9.52 -15.80
N LEU A 124 -1.43 9.43 -14.99
CA LEU A 124 -0.45 8.35 -15.07
C LEU A 124 -0.88 7.17 -14.16
N THR A 125 -0.38 5.99 -14.48
CA THR A 125 -0.40 4.85 -13.56
C THR A 125 0.63 5.05 -12.43
N PRO A 126 0.54 4.35 -11.29
CA PRO A 126 1.55 4.43 -10.24
C PRO A 126 2.97 4.17 -10.75
N VAL A 127 3.17 3.16 -11.59
CA VAL A 127 4.49 2.81 -12.13
C VAL A 127 5.02 3.87 -13.09
N GLU A 128 4.19 4.40 -13.99
CA GLU A 128 4.59 5.49 -14.89
C GLU A 128 4.96 6.76 -14.12
N PHE A 129 4.19 7.08 -13.07
CA PHE A 129 4.47 8.23 -12.21
C PHE A 129 5.81 8.08 -11.49
N GLU A 130 6.10 6.91 -10.91
CA GLU A 130 7.39 6.66 -10.26
C GLU A 130 8.56 6.71 -11.23
N ALA A 131 8.41 6.12 -12.41
CA ALA A 131 9.44 6.18 -13.46
C ALA A 131 9.70 7.62 -13.91
N HIS A 132 8.65 8.40 -14.11
CA HIS A 132 8.76 9.82 -14.45
C HIS A 132 9.45 10.60 -13.32
N TRP A 133 9.03 10.42 -12.07
CA TRP A 133 9.64 11.06 -10.90
C TRP A 133 11.13 10.75 -10.81
N LEU A 134 11.52 9.50 -10.94
CA LEU A 134 12.92 9.08 -10.89
C LEU A 134 13.74 9.70 -12.01
N SER A 135 13.19 9.88 -13.20
CA SER A 135 13.90 10.52 -14.34
C SER A 135 14.19 12.01 -14.11
N LEU A 136 13.45 12.66 -13.22
CA LEU A 136 13.65 14.07 -12.86
C LEU A 136 14.65 14.27 -11.72
N GLN A 137 15.07 13.19 -11.04
CA GLN A 137 16.05 13.30 -9.96
C GLN A 137 17.45 13.50 -10.55
N PRO A 138 18.27 14.41 -9.98
CA PRO A 138 19.65 14.52 -10.39
C PRO A 138 20.35 13.16 -10.17
N LEU A 139 21.16 12.76 -11.13
CA LEU A 139 22.02 11.59 -10.96
C LEU A 139 22.84 11.77 -9.66
N PRO A 140 22.97 10.73 -8.83
CA PRO A 140 23.85 10.82 -7.67
C PRO A 140 25.23 11.24 -8.15
N ASP A 141 25.81 12.28 -7.52
CA ASP A 141 27.15 12.74 -7.84
C ASP A 141 28.10 11.54 -7.81
N THR A 142 28.58 11.18 -9.00
CA THR A 142 29.63 10.17 -9.10
C THR A 142 30.86 10.78 -8.44
N VAL A 143 31.14 10.40 -7.19
CA VAL A 143 32.39 10.74 -6.54
C VAL A 143 33.50 10.12 -7.38
N ILE A 144 34.06 10.91 -8.28
CA ILE A 144 35.29 10.56 -8.99
C ILE A 144 36.39 10.62 -7.93
N GLN A 145 36.83 9.45 -7.48
CA GLN A 145 38.04 9.30 -6.69
C GLN A 145 39.26 9.39 -7.62
#